data_0913fbaf12e27077d4cb004ed2c7bcf4
#
_entry.id   0913fbaf12e27077d4cb004ed2c7bcf4
#
_cell.length_a   1.000
_cell.length_b   1.000
_cell.length_c   1.000
_cell.angle_alpha   90.00
_cell.angle_beta   90.00
_cell.angle_gamma   90.00
#
_symmetry.space_group_name_H-M   'P 1'
#
loop_
_entity.id
_entity.type
_entity.pdbx_description
1 polymer ?
#
loop_
_entity_poly.entity_id
_entity_poly.type
_entity_poly.pdbx_seq_one_letter_code
_entity_poly.pdbx_strand_id
1 'polypeptide(L)'
;RQRQMCIRDSPIAASIKEAYDNKIDTDRIKDVKEISGHGVELLLDGKETLVGNGKLLKSHSIAYEEHKSGGTVVYVAYDNNFVGAIVISDTIKDGAKEAVADMKKVGVKNVVMLTGDRQKAAEEVAKELGIDTVYSELLPSDKVQKVEELLASKTGKEKVAFVGDGINDAPVLTRADVGIAMGSMGSDAAIEAADIVLMDDDVRKIASTVKIARKTLGVVKQNIVFALGVKFIVLILGALGVANMWEAVFADVGVSVIAILNSMRVLKK
;
A
#
# COMPACT_ATOMS: atom_id res chain seq x y z
N ARG A 1 -31.13 17.47 -2.22
CA ARG A 1 -30.13 17.36 -1.11
C ARG A 1 -29.07 16.26 -1.34
N GLN A 2 -29.42 15.12 -1.93
CA GLN A 2 -28.42 14.04 -2.20
C GLN A 2 -27.40 14.38 -3.31
N ARG A 3 -27.77 15.14 -4.35
CA ARG A 3 -26.83 15.52 -5.44
C ARG A 3 -25.76 16.53 -5.01
N GLN A 4 -26.03 17.39 -4.03
CA GLN A 4 -25.02 18.33 -3.50
C GLN A 4 -23.96 17.66 -2.60
N MET A 5 -24.23 16.46 -2.08
CA MET A 5 -23.25 15.69 -1.30
C MET A 5 -22.14 15.08 -2.17
N CYS A 6 -22.46 14.61 -3.38
CA CYS A 6 -21.47 13.97 -4.26
C CYS A 6 -20.34 14.90 -4.74
N ILE A 7 -20.58 16.21 -4.87
CA ILE A 7 -19.55 17.16 -5.31
C ILE A 7 -18.55 17.49 -4.19
N ARG A 8 -19.01 17.49 -2.94
CA ARG A 8 -18.16 17.79 -1.77
C ARG A 8 -17.16 16.68 -1.44
N ASP A 9 -17.46 15.46 -1.87
CA ASP A 9 -16.68 14.26 -1.54
C ASP A 9 -15.84 13.74 -2.73
N SER A 10 -15.71 14.55 -3.80
CA SER A 10 -14.81 14.19 -4.91
C SER A 10 -13.35 14.23 -4.44
N PRO A 11 -12.54 13.18 -4.69
CA PRO A 11 -11.10 13.17 -4.37
C PRO A 11 -10.36 14.38 -4.98
N ILE A 12 -10.76 14.79 -6.18
CA ILE A 12 -10.25 15.99 -6.86
C ILE A 12 -10.53 17.27 -6.04
N ALA A 13 -11.77 17.42 -5.54
CA ALA A 13 -12.14 18.59 -4.74
C ALA A 13 -11.42 18.59 -3.39
N ALA A 14 -11.22 17.42 -2.79
CA ALA A 14 -10.45 17.26 -1.56
C ALA A 14 -8.99 17.71 -1.74
N SER A 15 -8.32 17.22 -2.80
CA SER A 15 -6.92 17.57 -3.10
C SER A 15 -6.74 19.06 -3.38
N ILE A 16 -7.67 19.69 -4.12
CA ILE A 16 -7.63 21.16 -4.36
C ILE A 16 -7.81 21.93 -3.05
N LYS A 17 -8.74 21.46 -2.18
CA LYS A 17 -9.00 22.10 -0.90
C LYS A 17 -7.82 21.99 0.06
N GLU A 18 -7.14 20.84 0.08
CA GLU A 18 -5.97 20.61 0.90
C GLU A 18 -4.76 21.47 0.46
N ALA A 19 -4.63 21.69 -0.85
CA ALA A 19 -3.59 22.58 -1.41
C ALA A 19 -3.85 24.08 -1.18
N TYR A 20 -5.01 24.45 -0.62
CA TYR A 20 -5.39 25.85 -0.39
C TYR A 20 -5.48 26.15 1.10
N ASP A 21 -4.42 26.73 1.67
CA ASP A 21 -4.27 26.99 3.11
C ASP A 21 -5.17 28.12 3.66
N ASN A 22 -5.91 28.84 2.78
CA ASN A 22 -6.72 29.96 3.22
C ASN A 22 -8.19 29.56 3.41
N LYS A 23 -8.90 30.33 4.24
CA LYS A 23 -10.34 30.15 4.45
C LYS A 23 -11.10 30.46 3.16
N ILE A 24 -11.90 29.49 2.69
CA ILE A 24 -12.72 29.65 1.49
C ILE A 24 -13.95 30.50 1.84
N ASP A 25 -14.12 31.61 1.11
CA ASP A 25 -15.29 32.46 1.21
C ASP A 25 -16.36 31.95 0.22
N THR A 26 -17.36 31.25 0.76
CA THR A 26 -18.45 30.66 -0.03
C THR A 26 -19.54 31.70 -0.40
N ASP A 27 -19.58 32.87 0.25
CA ASP A 27 -20.61 33.86 0.00
C ASP A 27 -20.44 34.57 -1.35
N ARG A 28 -19.24 34.48 -1.92
CA ARG A 28 -18.93 35.01 -3.24
C ARG A 28 -19.43 34.11 -4.39
N ILE A 29 -19.85 32.86 -4.07
CA ILE A 29 -20.24 31.87 -5.06
C ILE A 29 -21.77 31.77 -5.12
N LYS A 30 -22.33 31.92 -6.33
CA LYS A 30 -23.76 31.82 -6.60
C LYS A 30 -24.03 30.95 -7.82
N ASP A 31 -25.26 30.47 -7.96
CA ASP A 31 -25.80 29.80 -9.14
C ASP A 31 -24.93 28.64 -9.67
N VAL A 32 -24.48 27.77 -8.74
CA VAL A 32 -23.64 26.62 -9.08
C VAL A 32 -24.43 25.57 -9.85
N LYS A 33 -24.00 25.28 -11.09
CA LYS A 33 -24.60 24.31 -11.98
C LYS A 33 -23.56 23.28 -12.42
N GLU A 34 -23.81 22.02 -12.13
CA GLU A 34 -22.98 20.91 -12.56
C GLU A 34 -23.35 20.48 -13.98
N ILE A 35 -22.31 20.35 -14.85
CA ILE A 35 -22.43 19.78 -16.19
C ILE A 35 -21.76 18.42 -16.17
N SER A 36 -22.59 17.37 -16.20
CA SER A 36 -22.12 15.99 -16.10
C SER A 36 -21.03 15.66 -17.12
N GLY A 37 -19.88 15.16 -16.65
CA GLY A 37 -18.74 14.80 -17.48
C GLY A 37 -17.93 15.99 -18.04
N HIS A 38 -18.25 17.24 -17.67
CA HIS A 38 -17.59 18.45 -18.18
C HIS A 38 -16.99 19.29 -17.05
N GLY A 39 -17.73 19.52 -15.96
CA GLY A 39 -17.31 20.34 -14.85
C GLY A 39 -18.45 21.14 -14.23
N VAL A 40 -18.16 22.35 -13.77
CA VAL A 40 -19.08 23.22 -13.05
C VAL A 40 -19.08 24.62 -13.64
N GLU A 41 -20.28 25.18 -13.80
CA GLU A 41 -20.53 26.59 -14.09
C GLU A 41 -21.02 27.27 -12.82
N LEU A 42 -20.54 28.46 -12.53
CA LEU A 42 -20.96 29.23 -11.35
C LEU A 42 -20.78 30.74 -11.58
N LEU A 43 -21.41 31.54 -10.73
CA LEU A 43 -21.12 32.98 -10.65
C LEU A 43 -20.20 33.23 -9.45
N LEU A 44 -19.01 33.75 -9.74
CA LEU A 44 -18.07 34.26 -8.73
C LEU A 44 -18.05 35.78 -8.78
N ASP A 45 -18.46 36.43 -7.71
CA ASP A 45 -18.61 37.88 -7.64
C ASP A 45 -19.53 38.45 -8.75
N GLY A 46 -20.55 37.68 -9.16
CA GLY A 46 -21.51 38.08 -10.19
C GLY A 46 -20.98 37.84 -11.64
N LYS A 47 -19.82 37.27 -11.82
CA LYS A 47 -19.25 36.95 -13.13
C LYS A 47 -19.22 35.46 -13.39
N GLU A 48 -19.50 35.08 -14.62
CA GLU A 48 -19.49 33.69 -15.03
C GLU A 48 -18.10 33.06 -14.87
N THR A 49 -18.07 31.92 -14.21
CA THR A 49 -16.85 31.17 -13.92
C THR A 49 -17.07 29.72 -14.30
N LEU A 50 -16.15 29.17 -15.09
CA LEU A 50 -16.17 27.80 -15.54
C LEU A 50 -14.99 27.06 -14.92
N VAL A 51 -15.25 25.89 -14.34
CA VAL A 51 -14.23 25.03 -13.73
C VAL A 51 -14.47 23.60 -14.23
N GLY A 52 -13.57 23.05 -15.04
CA GLY A 52 -13.78 21.72 -15.59
C GLY A 52 -12.74 21.29 -16.61
N ASN A 53 -13.10 20.30 -17.41
CA ASN A 53 -12.21 19.82 -18.48
C ASN A 53 -12.23 20.70 -19.74
N GLY A 54 -11.32 20.45 -20.68
CA GLY A 54 -11.24 21.24 -21.90
C GLY A 54 -12.49 21.21 -22.78
N LYS A 55 -13.38 20.21 -22.61
CA LYS A 55 -14.66 20.17 -23.34
C LYS A 55 -15.61 21.27 -22.87
N LEU A 56 -15.59 21.59 -21.56
CA LEU A 56 -16.38 22.67 -20.99
C LEU A 56 -15.97 24.03 -21.59
N LEU A 57 -14.69 24.32 -21.68
CA LEU A 57 -14.21 25.58 -22.24
C LEU A 57 -14.50 25.67 -23.74
N LYS A 58 -14.34 24.56 -24.46
CA LYS A 58 -14.69 24.48 -25.91
C LYS A 58 -16.16 24.76 -26.17
N SER A 59 -17.08 24.25 -25.32
CA SER A 59 -18.52 24.48 -25.47
C SER A 59 -18.91 25.95 -25.28
N HIS A 60 -18.10 26.73 -24.54
CA HIS A 60 -18.26 28.18 -24.35
C HIS A 60 -17.35 29.01 -25.27
N SER A 61 -16.74 28.37 -26.28
CA SER A 61 -15.85 29.05 -27.26
C SER A 61 -14.66 29.79 -26.62
N ILE A 62 -14.21 29.34 -25.43
CA ILE A 62 -13.05 29.92 -24.74
C ILE A 62 -11.77 29.24 -25.26
N ALA A 63 -10.84 30.03 -25.79
CA ALA A 63 -9.52 29.57 -26.17
C ALA A 63 -8.68 29.27 -24.92
N TYR A 64 -8.03 28.10 -24.86
CA TYR A 64 -7.16 27.68 -23.75
C TYR A 64 -5.95 26.95 -24.30
N GLU A 65 -4.86 26.95 -23.53
CA GLU A 65 -3.69 26.13 -23.82
C GLU A 65 -3.90 24.70 -23.27
N GLU A 66 -3.79 23.72 -24.17
CA GLU A 66 -3.93 22.32 -23.79
C GLU A 66 -2.68 21.85 -23.03
N HIS A 67 -2.85 21.54 -21.76
CA HIS A 67 -1.76 21.07 -20.91
C HIS A 67 -1.59 19.55 -21.05
N LYS A 68 -0.43 19.13 -21.57
CA LYS A 68 -0.06 17.71 -21.73
C LYS A 68 0.63 17.22 -20.46
N SER A 69 -0.14 16.86 -19.45
CA SER A 69 0.38 16.22 -18.24
C SER A 69 -0.18 14.81 -18.09
N GLY A 70 0.51 13.97 -17.32
CA GLY A 70 0.03 12.61 -16.98
C GLY A 70 -1.14 12.59 -15.99
N GLY A 71 -1.52 13.76 -15.41
CA GLY A 71 -2.56 13.89 -14.41
C GLY A 71 -3.90 14.39 -14.96
N THR A 72 -4.88 14.54 -14.06
CA THR A 72 -6.16 15.18 -14.37
C THR A 72 -5.99 16.69 -14.41
N VAL A 73 -6.33 17.31 -15.54
CA VAL A 73 -6.24 18.75 -15.72
C VAL A 73 -7.61 19.39 -15.58
N VAL A 74 -7.72 20.32 -14.65
CA VAL A 74 -8.91 21.15 -14.43
C VAL A 74 -8.61 22.56 -14.91
N TYR A 75 -9.31 23.00 -15.94
CA TYR A 75 -9.19 24.35 -16.51
C TYR A 75 -10.14 25.30 -15.81
N VAL A 76 -9.70 26.53 -15.61
CA VAL A 76 -10.48 27.60 -15.00
C VAL A 76 -10.59 28.77 -15.96
N ALA A 77 -11.82 29.23 -16.19
CA ALA A 77 -12.11 30.43 -16.92
C ALA A 77 -12.98 31.38 -16.07
N TYR A 78 -12.74 32.66 -16.14
CA TYR A 78 -13.43 33.70 -15.41
C TYR A 78 -13.78 34.86 -16.38
N ASP A 79 -15.04 35.28 -16.38
CA ASP A 79 -15.53 36.38 -17.21
C ASP A 79 -15.17 36.18 -18.69
N ASN A 80 -15.44 34.98 -19.24
CA ASN A 80 -15.10 34.55 -20.60
C ASN A 80 -13.61 34.51 -20.97
N ASN A 81 -12.72 34.64 -19.98
CA ASN A 81 -11.27 34.57 -20.20
C ASN A 81 -10.68 33.35 -19.54
N PHE A 82 -9.78 32.66 -20.24
CA PHE A 82 -8.99 31.58 -19.64
C PHE A 82 -8.04 32.15 -18.58
N VAL A 83 -8.13 31.63 -17.34
CA VAL A 83 -7.33 32.08 -16.20
C VAL A 83 -6.11 31.15 -16.00
N GLY A 84 -6.32 29.84 -16.13
CA GLY A 84 -5.25 28.88 -15.91
C GLY A 84 -5.76 27.44 -15.82
N ALA A 85 -4.83 26.53 -15.54
CA ALA A 85 -5.11 25.12 -15.35
C ALA A 85 -4.53 24.62 -14.02
N ILE A 86 -5.29 23.79 -13.33
CA ILE A 86 -4.86 23.05 -12.13
C ILE A 86 -4.59 21.63 -12.56
N VAL A 87 -3.36 21.17 -12.39
CA VAL A 87 -2.97 19.78 -12.68
C VAL A 87 -3.01 18.99 -11.38
N ILE A 88 -3.82 17.94 -11.36
CA ILE A 88 -3.92 17.01 -10.23
C ILE A 88 -3.27 15.72 -10.69
N SER A 89 -2.18 15.38 -10.05
CA SER A 89 -1.47 14.12 -10.30
C SER A 89 -1.26 13.39 -8.98
N ASP A 90 -1.26 12.08 -9.06
CA ASP A 90 -0.87 11.27 -7.93
C ASP A 90 0.60 11.53 -7.59
N THR A 91 0.87 11.69 -6.31
CA THR A 91 2.23 11.85 -5.80
C THR A 91 2.68 10.56 -5.15
N ILE A 92 3.94 10.23 -5.36
CA ILE A 92 4.56 9.10 -4.68
C ILE A 92 4.61 9.41 -3.19
N LYS A 93 4.13 8.48 -2.35
CA LYS A 93 4.17 8.63 -0.89
C LYS A 93 5.60 8.82 -0.39
N ASP A 94 5.77 9.71 0.58
CA ASP A 94 7.05 9.92 1.25
C ASP A 94 7.60 8.61 1.80
N GLY A 95 8.89 8.37 1.58
CA GLY A 95 9.56 7.15 2.03
C GLY A 95 9.34 5.91 1.16
N ALA A 96 8.58 5.99 0.05
CA ALA A 96 8.33 4.83 -0.81
C ALA A 96 9.63 4.34 -1.50
N LYS A 97 10.49 5.25 -1.93
CA LYS A 97 11.79 4.90 -2.52
C LYS A 97 12.71 4.22 -1.52
N GLU A 98 12.78 4.75 -0.30
CA GLU A 98 13.53 4.17 0.80
C GLU A 98 12.98 2.79 1.16
N ALA A 99 11.66 2.62 1.17
CA ALA A 99 11.01 1.33 1.43
C ALA A 99 11.42 0.26 0.42
N VAL A 100 11.42 0.58 -0.89
CA VAL A 100 11.88 -0.34 -1.94
C VAL A 100 13.35 -0.69 -1.75
N ALA A 101 14.21 0.30 -1.48
CA ALA A 101 15.62 0.08 -1.21
C ALA A 101 15.84 -0.81 0.02
N ASP A 102 15.10 -0.60 1.10
CA ASP A 102 15.20 -1.37 2.33
C ASP A 102 14.66 -2.79 2.18
N MET A 103 13.60 -3.00 1.39
CA MET A 103 13.15 -4.34 1.00
C MET A 103 14.26 -5.13 0.29
N LYS A 104 14.97 -4.51 -0.65
CA LYS A 104 16.13 -5.14 -1.33
C LYS A 104 17.26 -5.44 -0.38
N LYS A 105 17.60 -4.55 0.55
CA LYS A 105 18.62 -4.77 1.59
C LYS A 105 18.28 -5.95 2.51
N VAL A 106 17.02 -6.15 2.84
CA VAL A 106 16.61 -7.31 3.63
C VAL A 106 16.48 -8.59 2.80
N GLY A 107 16.87 -8.55 1.52
CA GLY A 107 16.97 -9.72 0.63
C GLY A 107 15.65 -10.09 -0.04
N VAL A 108 14.75 -9.14 -0.28
CA VAL A 108 13.70 -9.28 -1.29
C VAL A 108 14.39 -9.28 -2.64
N LYS A 109 14.19 -10.33 -3.43
CA LYS A 109 14.89 -10.52 -4.72
C LYS A 109 14.32 -9.63 -5.80
N ASN A 110 12.99 -9.60 -5.92
CA ASN A 110 12.28 -8.84 -6.94
C ASN A 110 11.16 -8.03 -6.28
N VAL A 111 11.08 -6.77 -6.63
CA VAL A 111 9.94 -5.90 -6.29
C VAL A 111 9.13 -5.69 -7.56
N VAL A 112 7.86 -6.04 -7.53
CA VAL A 112 6.95 -6.02 -8.68
C VAL A 112 5.80 -5.06 -8.39
N MET A 113 5.46 -4.20 -9.33
CA MET A 113 4.30 -3.32 -9.26
C MET A 113 3.19 -3.83 -10.17
N LEU A 114 1.97 -3.96 -9.62
CA LEU A 114 0.74 -4.28 -10.35
C LEU A 114 -0.20 -3.09 -10.25
N THR A 115 -0.47 -2.43 -11.37
CA THR A 115 -1.29 -1.22 -11.38
C THR A 115 -2.31 -1.22 -12.53
N GLY A 116 -3.44 -0.53 -12.32
CA GLY A 116 -4.41 -0.21 -13.36
C GLY A 116 -4.05 1.03 -14.19
N ASP A 117 -2.99 1.74 -13.82
CA ASP A 117 -2.55 2.96 -14.49
C ASP A 117 -1.99 2.67 -15.88
N ARG A 118 -1.92 3.74 -16.69
CA ARG A 118 -1.35 3.67 -18.03
C ARG A 118 0.13 3.33 -17.97
N GLN A 119 0.59 2.54 -18.93
CA GLN A 119 1.95 2.01 -19.01
C GLN A 119 3.02 3.10 -18.77
N LYS A 120 2.93 4.24 -19.45
CA LYS A 120 3.92 5.29 -19.35
C LYS A 120 4.05 5.85 -17.92
N ALA A 121 2.93 6.11 -17.24
CA ALA A 121 2.92 6.62 -15.88
C ALA A 121 3.50 5.57 -14.90
N ALA A 122 3.10 4.32 -15.06
CA ALA A 122 3.59 3.21 -14.25
C ALA A 122 5.12 3.00 -14.39
N GLU A 123 5.65 3.09 -15.61
CA GLU A 123 7.09 2.98 -15.88
C GLU A 123 7.89 4.14 -15.27
N GLU A 124 7.38 5.37 -15.33
CA GLU A 124 8.01 6.55 -14.72
C GLU A 124 8.11 6.38 -13.19
N VAL A 125 7.01 5.99 -12.53
CA VAL A 125 6.97 5.72 -11.09
C VAL A 125 7.91 4.59 -10.70
N ALA A 126 7.90 3.49 -11.44
CA ALA A 126 8.75 2.34 -11.16
C ALA A 126 10.24 2.67 -11.28
N LYS A 127 10.61 3.44 -12.28
CA LYS A 127 11.99 3.92 -12.46
C LYS A 127 12.44 4.80 -11.31
N GLU A 128 11.57 5.71 -10.84
CA GLU A 128 11.85 6.59 -9.71
C GLU A 128 12.03 5.81 -8.41
N LEU A 129 11.17 4.82 -8.16
CA LEU A 129 11.20 3.97 -6.98
C LEU A 129 12.27 2.87 -7.03
N GLY A 130 12.82 2.57 -8.20
CA GLY A 130 13.75 1.46 -8.39
C GLY A 130 13.07 0.09 -8.32
N ILE A 131 11.84 -0.02 -8.81
CA ILE A 131 11.07 -1.26 -8.92
C ILE A 131 11.59 -2.08 -10.11
N ASP A 132 11.68 -3.41 -9.95
CA ASP A 132 12.33 -4.28 -10.93
C ASP A 132 11.42 -4.64 -12.11
N THR A 133 10.12 -4.81 -11.84
CA THR A 133 9.15 -5.24 -12.86
C THR A 133 7.82 -4.51 -12.65
N VAL A 134 7.20 -4.09 -13.75
CA VAL A 134 5.91 -3.40 -13.75
C VAL A 134 4.94 -4.10 -14.69
N TYR A 135 3.74 -4.30 -14.21
CA TYR A 135 2.58 -4.68 -15.01
C TYR A 135 1.52 -3.57 -14.86
N SER A 136 1.20 -2.93 -15.96
CA SER A 136 0.29 -1.80 -16.05
C SER A 136 -1.03 -2.17 -16.72
N GLU A 137 -2.01 -1.26 -16.68
CA GLU A 137 -3.32 -1.40 -17.34
C GLU A 137 -4.10 -2.65 -16.92
N LEU A 138 -3.84 -3.14 -15.68
CA LEU A 138 -4.45 -4.35 -15.16
C LEU A 138 -5.85 -4.09 -14.60
N LEU A 139 -6.80 -4.94 -14.97
CA LEU A 139 -8.07 -5.06 -14.26
C LEU A 139 -7.86 -5.87 -12.94
N PRO A 140 -8.80 -5.81 -12.00
CA PRO A 140 -8.70 -6.58 -10.75
C PRO A 140 -8.49 -8.08 -10.97
N SER A 141 -9.16 -8.68 -11.97
CA SER A 141 -8.96 -10.08 -12.39
C SER A 141 -7.54 -10.37 -12.86
N ASP A 142 -6.95 -9.42 -13.60
CA ASP A 142 -5.63 -9.60 -14.19
C ASP A 142 -4.54 -9.55 -13.11
N LYS A 143 -4.76 -8.76 -12.05
CA LYS A 143 -3.86 -8.75 -10.88
C LYS A 143 -3.79 -10.13 -10.21
N VAL A 144 -4.95 -10.80 -10.04
CA VAL A 144 -5.01 -12.16 -9.48
C VAL A 144 -4.22 -13.12 -10.36
N GLN A 145 -4.44 -13.08 -11.68
CA GLN A 145 -3.75 -13.94 -12.63
C GLN A 145 -2.22 -13.71 -12.58
N LYS A 146 -1.79 -12.45 -12.51
CA LYS A 146 -0.36 -12.12 -12.42
C LYS A 146 0.28 -12.65 -11.13
N VAL A 147 -0.41 -12.58 -10.01
CA VAL A 147 0.09 -13.18 -8.77
C VAL A 147 0.15 -14.71 -8.88
N GLU A 148 -0.82 -15.37 -9.52
CA GLU A 148 -0.77 -16.81 -9.78
C GLU A 148 0.40 -17.20 -10.70
N GLU A 149 0.69 -16.40 -11.74
CA GLU A 149 1.88 -16.59 -12.60
C GLU A 149 3.18 -16.46 -11.79
N LEU A 150 3.28 -15.46 -10.92
CA LEU A 150 4.43 -15.28 -10.03
C LEU A 150 4.58 -16.44 -9.04
N LEU A 151 3.47 -16.94 -8.49
CA LEU A 151 3.47 -18.12 -7.62
C LEU A 151 3.90 -19.38 -8.35
N ALA A 152 3.52 -19.55 -9.60
CA ALA A 152 3.91 -20.69 -10.43
C ALA A 152 5.38 -20.64 -10.85
N SER A 153 5.94 -19.43 -11.03
CA SER A 153 7.33 -19.23 -11.46
C SER A 153 8.37 -19.27 -10.33
N LYS A 154 7.91 -19.25 -9.07
CA LYS A 154 8.83 -19.28 -7.92
C LYS A 154 9.65 -20.57 -7.84
N THR A 155 10.88 -20.46 -7.39
CA THR A 155 11.80 -21.58 -7.25
C THR A 155 12.13 -21.87 -5.78
N GLY A 156 12.18 -23.13 -5.43
CA GLY A 156 12.62 -23.57 -4.11
C GLY A 156 11.75 -23.06 -2.95
N LYS A 157 12.34 -22.30 -2.02
CA LYS A 157 11.68 -21.79 -0.80
C LYS A 157 11.23 -20.33 -0.93
N GLU A 158 11.17 -19.82 -2.15
CA GLU A 158 10.72 -18.45 -2.39
C GLU A 158 9.24 -18.27 -2.01
N LYS A 159 8.92 -17.09 -1.52
CA LYS A 159 7.58 -16.68 -1.13
C LYS A 159 7.20 -15.39 -1.84
N VAL A 160 5.97 -15.32 -2.31
CA VAL A 160 5.37 -14.12 -2.89
C VAL A 160 4.55 -13.43 -1.82
N ALA A 161 4.93 -12.21 -1.47
CA ALA A 161 4.12 -11.34 -0.63
C ALA A 161 3.40 -10.32 -1.51
N PHE A 162 2.11 -10.10 -1.27
CA PHE A 162 1.34 -9.06 -1.93
C PHE A 162 0.97 -7.99 -0.92
N VAL A 163 1.13 -6.73 -1.30
CA VAL A 163 0.78 -5.56 -0.47
C VAL A 163 -0.32 -4.79 -1.18
N GLY A 164 -1.43 -4.56 -0.50
CA GLY A 164 -2.58 -3.83 -1.04
C GLY A 164 -3.33 -3.06 0.05
N ASP A 165 -4.16 -2.11 -0.35
CA ASP A 165 -4.89 -1.22 0.56
C ASP A 165 -6.41 -1.20 0.31
N GLY A 166 -6.87 -1.75 -0.80
CA GLY A 166 -8.25 -1.63 -1.26
C GLY A 166 -9.09 -2.90 -1.21
N ILE A 167 -10.42 -2.72 -1.27
CA ILE A 167 -11.40 -3.80 -1.40
C ILE A 167 -11.10 -4.67 -2.64
N ASN A 168 -10.66 -4.02 -3.72
CA ASN A 168 -10.36 -4.69 -4.99
C ASN A 168 -9.15 -5.62 -4.90
N ASP A 169 -8.29 -5.43 -3.89
CA ASP A 169 -7.08 -6.22 -3.68
C ASP A 169 -7.31 -7.42 -2.74
N ALA A 170 -8.45 -7.52 -2.05
CA ALA A 170 -8.77 -8.63 -1.16
C ALA A 170 -8.65 -10.02 -1.82
N PRO A 171 -9.12 -10.26 -3.06
CA PRO A 171 -8.91 -11.53 -3.74
C PRO A 171 -7.43 -11.84 -4.01
N VAL A 172 -6.60 -10.82 -4.22
CA VAL A 172 -5.16 -10.96 -4.49
C VAL A 172 -4.40 -11.23 -3.19
N LEU A 173 -4.78 -10.55 -2.10
CA LEU A 173 -4.21 -10.75 -0.76
C LEU A 173 -4.35 -12.20 -0.30
N THR A 174 -5.54 -12.79 -0.50
CA THR A 174 -5.80 -14.20 -0.13
C THR A 174 -5.09 -15.21 -1.01
N ARG A 175 -4.67 -14.85 -2.22
CA ARG A 175 -3.99 -15.75 -3.16
C ARG A 175 -2.48 -15.77 -2.99
N ALA A 176 -1.88 -14.71 -2.48
CA ALA A 176 -0.44 -14.65 -2.24
C ALA A 176 0.01 -15.65 -1.16
N ASP A 177 1.30 -15.98 -1.11
CA ASP A 177 1.84 -16.74 0.04
C ASP A 177 1.78 -15.95 1.35
N VAL A 178 1.78 -14.61 1.28
CA VAL A 178 1.61 -13.68 2.39
C VAL A 178 0.89 -12.44 1.88
N GLY A 179 -0.30 -12.19 2.37
CA GLY A 179 -1.07 -10.98 2.14
C GLY A 179 -0.76 -9.91 3.20
N ILE A 180 -0.42 -8.70 2.77
CA ILE A 180 -0.15 -7.56 3.66
C ILE A 180 -1.11 -6.44 3.33
N ALA A 181 -1.99 -6.08 4.26
CA ALA A 181 -2.90 -4.93 4.10
C ALA A 181 -2.34 -3.68 4.77
N MET A 182 -2.59 -2.51 4.13
CA MET A 182 -2.34 -1.20 4.71
C MET A 182 -3.58 -0.78 5.52
N GLY A 183 -3.41 -0.56 6.83
CA GLY A 183 -4.53 -0.55 7.77
C GLY A 183 -5.25 0.77 7.98
N SER A 184 -4.63 1.94 7.74
CA SER A 184 -5.28 3.23 8.05
C SER A 184 -6.30 3.65 6.99
N MET A 185 -6.12 3.21 5.75
CA MET A 185 -7.04 3.44 4.62
C MET A 185 -7.57 2.14 4.02
N GLY A 186 -7.13 0.99 4.56
CA GLY A 186 -7.58 -0.33 4.12
C GLY A 186 -9.07 -0.55 4.42
N SER A 187 -9.78 -1.13 3.45
CA SER A 187 -11.14 -1.58 3.69
C SER A 187 -11.16 -2.73 4.69
N ASP A 188 -12.24 -2.86 5.45
CA ASP A 188 -12.45 -4.00 6.36
C ASP A 188 -12.24 -5.34 5.64
N ALA A 189 -12.65 -5.43 4.37
CA ALA A 189 -12.45 -6.62 3.54
C ALA A 189 -10.97 -6.92 3.23
N ALA A 190 -10.13 -5.89 3.02
CA ALA A 190 -8.70 -6.09 2.81
C ALA A 190 -7.99 -6.50 4.11
N ILE A 191 -8.41 -5.90 5.24
CA ILE A 191 -7.90 -6.25 6.57
C ILE A 191 -8.24 -7.71 6.92
N GLU A 192 -9.47 -8.15 6.63
CA GLU A 192 -9.92 -9.53 6.89
C GLU A 192 -9.21 -10.56 5.98
N ALA A 193 -8.86 -10.15 4.76
CA ALA A 193 -8.21 -11.01 3.77
C ALA A 193 -6.68 -11.14 3.96
N ALA A 194 -6.06 -10.29 4.79
CA ALA A 194 -4.60 -10.22 4.92
C ALA A 194 -4.07 -11.05 6.09
N ASP A 195 -2.88 -11.63 5.91
CA ASP A 195 -2.13 -12.30 6.99
C ASP A 195 -1.46 -11.29 7.94
N ILE A 196 -1.13 -10.11 7.42
CA ILE A 196 -0.44 -9.04 8.15
C ILE A 196 -1.15 -7.71 7.85
N VAL A 197 -1.40 -6.92 8.89
CA VAL A 197 -1.96 -5.57 8.76
C VAL A 197 -0.96 -4.55 9.28
N LEU A 198 -0.59 -3.59 8.44
CA LEU A 198 0.20 -2.43 8.83
C LEU A 198 -0.77 -1.31 9.24
N MET A 199 -0.89 -1.06 10.54
CA MET A 199 -1.88 -0.14 11.12
C MET A 199 -1.68 1.33 10.75
N ASP A 200 -0.51 1.69 10.29
CA ASP A 200 -0.17 2.97 9.69
C ASP A 200 0.25 2.76 8.23
N ASP A 201 0.04 3.75 7.39
CA ASP A 201 0.33 3.67 5.95
C ASP A 201 1.82 3.81 5.61
N ASP A 202 2.70 3.47 6.56
CA ASP A 202 4.15 3.55 6.36
C ASP A 202 4.69 2.29 5.66
N VAL A 203 4.89 2.38 4.35
CA VAL A 203 5.45 1.30 3.51
C VAL A 203 6.86 0.85 3.95
N ARG A 204 7.61 1.68 4.70
CA ARG A 204 8.94 1.31 5.25
C ARG A 204 8.85 0.17 6.26
N LYS A 205 7.68 -0.03 6.87
CA LYS A 205 7.45 -1.12 7.83
C LYS A 205 7.43 -2.51 7.21
N ILE A 206 7.22 -2.62 5.89
CA ILE A 206 7.32 -3.90 5.17
C ILE A 206 8.69 -4.54 5.37
N ALA A 207 9.78 -3.76 5.19
CA ALA A 207 11.13 -4.26 5.40
C ALA A 207 11.39 -4.67 6.87
N SER A 208 10.82 -3.92 7.82
CA SER A 208 10.90 -4.24 9.25
C SER A 208 10.16 -5.53 9.57
N THR A 209 8.99 -5.76 8.98
CA THR A 209 8.21 -6.98 9.13
C THR A 209 9.01 -8.21 8.66
N VAL A 210 9.68 -8.11 7.50
CA VAL A 210 10.57 -9.19 7.00
C VAL A 210 11.72 -9.47 7.97
N LYS A 211 12.34 -8.43 8.55
CA LYS A 211 13.42 -8.60 9.56
C LYS A 211 12.91 -9.33 10.81
N ILE A 212 11.75 -8.91 11.33
CA ILE A 212 11.13 -9.51 12.52
C ILE A 212 10.80 -10.98 12.25
N ALA A 213 10.17 -11.28 11.12
CA ALA A 213 9.83 -12.66 10.74
C ALA A 213 11.08 -13.57 10.68
N ARG A 214 12.17 -13.11 10.05
CA ARG A 214 13.43 -13.87 9.98
C ARG A 214 14.08 -14.05 11.34
N LYS A 215 14.09 -13.01 12.19
CA LYS A 215 14.60 -13.09 13.57
C LYS A 215 13.79 -14.12 14.37
N THR A 216 12.45 -14.09 14.27
CA THR A 216 11.55 -15.02 14.92
C THR A 216 11.82 -16.47 14.51
N LEU A 217 11.89 -16.73 13.19
CA LEU A 217 12.20 -18.07 12.68
C LEU A 217 13.59 -18.55 13.12
N GLY A 218 14.57 -17.65 13.21
CA GLY A 218 15.90 -17.97 13.75
C GLY A 218 15.85 -18.43 15.20
N VAL A 219 15.12 -17.69 16.05
CA VAL A 219 14.92 -18.04 17.47
C VAL A 219 14.15 -19.35 17.62
N VAL A 220 13.09 -19.55 16.84
CA VAL A 220 12.33 -20.81 16.83
C VAL A 220 13.24 -22.00 16.50
N LYS A 221 14.05 -21.91 15.44
CA LYS A 221 15.02 -22.96 15.10
C LYS A 221 16.01 -23.24 16.23
N GLN A 222 16.55 -22.19 16.85
CA GLN A 222 17.46 -22.34 17.99
C GLN A 222 16.79 -23.10 19.13
N ASN A 223 15.56 -22.74 19.48
CA ASN A 223 14.80 -23.40 20.54
C ASN A 223 14.53 -24.87 20.21
N ILE A 224 14.12 -25.19 18.97
CA ILE A 224 13.88 -26.57 18.53
C ILE A 224 15.15 -27.40 18.63
N VAL A 225 16.26 -26.94 18.08
CA VAL A 225 17.53 -27.67 18.08
C VAL A 225 18.03 -27.86 19.51
N PHE A 226 17.93 -26.83 20.35
CA PHE A 226 18.31 -26.91 21.75
C PHE A 226 17.45 -27.92 22.51
N ALA A 227 16.12 -27.86 22.38
CA ALA A 227 15.19 -28.77 23.07
C ALA A 227 15.40 -30.22 22.65
N LEU A 228 15.52 -30.47 21.34
CA LEU A 228 15.77 -31.84 20.85
C LEU A 228 17.16 -32.34 21.27
N GLY A 229 18.17 -31.49 21.28
CA GLY A 229 19.53 -31.83 21.71
C GLY A 229 19.56 -32.26 23.20
N VAL A 230 18.95 -31.46 24.06
CA VAL A 230 18.88 -31.80 25.49
C VAL A 230 18.12 -33.10 25.71
N LYS A 231 16.94 -33.28 25.06
CA LYS A 231 16.17 -34.53 25.15
C LYS A 231 16.97 -35.74 24.71
N PHE A 232 17.70 -35.63 23.62
CA PHE A 232 18.54 -36.71 23.10
C PHE A 232 19.68 -37.07 24.07
N ILE A 233 20.32 -36.07 24.69
CA ILE A 233 21.35 -36.30 25.70
C ILE A 233 20.76 -37.01 26.93
N VAL A 234 19.60 -36.55 27.45
CA VAL A 234 18.94 -37.17 28.61
C VAL A 234 18.54 -38.60 28.32
N LEU A 235 18.05 -38.91 27.12
CA LEU A 235 17.71 -40.27 26.70
C LEU A 235 18.93 -41.19 26.70
N ILE A 236 20.09 -40.73 26.19
CA ILE A 236 21.34 -41.49 26.21
C ILE A 236 21.78 -41.75 27.64
N LEU A 237 21.78 -40.70 28.49
CA LEU A 237 22.16 -40.86 29.91
C LEU A 237 21.22 -41.81 30.69
N GLY A 238 19.93 -41.77 30.39
CA GLY A 238 18.95 -42.71 30.94
C GLY A 238 19.20 -44.14 30.47
N ALA A 239 19.50 -44.34 29.19
CA ALA A 239 19.84 -45.68 28.65
C ALA A 239 21.12 -46.26 29.23
N LEU A 240 22.06 -45.41 29.62
CA LEU A 240 23.32 -45.78 30.31
C LEU A 240 23.13 -45.97 31.83
N GLY A 241 21.93 -45.76 32.36
CA GLY A 241 21.63 -45.85 33.79
C GLY A 241 22.21 -44.72 34.65
N VAL A 242 22.67 -43.66 34.05
CA VAL A 242 23.29 -42.50 34.73
C VAL A 242 22.23 -41.48 35.17
N ALA A 243 21.19 -41.27 34.35
CA ALA A 243 20.12 -40.33 34.65
C ALA A 243 18.87 -41.04 35.21
N ASN A 244 18.25 -40.43 36.18
CA ASN A 244 16.98 -40.89 36.75
C ASN A 244 15.78 -40.02 36.27
N MET A 245 14.56 -40.42 36.64
CA MET A 245 13.32 -39.74 36.22
C MET A 245 13.28 -38.25 36.63
N TRP A 246 13.81 -37.90 37.80
CA TRP A 246 13.79 -36.54 38.29
C TRP A 246 14.67 -35.61 37.46
N GLU A 247 15.86 -36.06 37.05
CA GLU A 247 16.76 -35.32 36.19
C GLU A 247 16.14 -35.10 34.80
N ALA A 248 15.42 -36.09 34.26
CA ALA A 248 14.69 -35.95 33.01
C ALA A 248 13.59 -34.88 33.12
N VAL A 249 12.82 -34.85 34.20
CA VAL A 249 11.78 -33.84 34.44
C VAL A 249 12.39 -32.44 34.59
N PHE A 250 13.47 -32.31 35.40
CA PHE A 250 14.17 -31.03 35.54
C PHE A 250 14.74 -30.51 34.22
N ALA A 251 15.30 -31.37 33.37
CA ALA A 251 15.80 -30.99 32.06
C ALA A 251 14.67 -30.49 31.13
N ASP A 252 13.50 -31.16 31.12
CA ASP A 252 12.36 -30.76 30.28
C ASP A 252 11.78 -29.41 30.70
N VAL A 253 11.58 -29.17 32.00
CA VAL A 253 11.13 -27.88 32.53
C VAL A 253 12.17 -26.79 32.30
N GLY A 254 13.44 -27.08 32.57
CA GLY A 254 14.55 -26.12 32.36
C GLY A 254 14.68 -25.71 30.92
N VAL A 255 14.59 -26.63 29.98
CA VAL A 255 14.60 -26.34 28.53
C VAL A 255 13.44 -25.42 28.15
N SER A 256 12.25 -25.68 28.68
CA SER A 256 11.07 -24.84 28.39
C SER A 256 11.25 -23.43 28.90
N VAL A 257 11.78 -23.21 30.10
CA VAL A 257 12.07 -21.89 30.65
C VAL A 257 13.13 -21.17 29.83
N ILE A 258 14.24 -21.83 29.45
CA ILE A 258 15.29 -21.26 28.63
C ILE A 258 14.75 -20.88 27.24
N ALA A 259 13.92 -21.72 26.63
CA ALA A 259 13.29 -21.44 25.33
C ALA A 259 12.37 -20.21 25.39
N ILE A 260 11.59 -20.03 26.48
CA ILE A 260 10.77 -18.84 26.70
C ILE A 260 11.65 -17.59 26.82
N LEU A 261 12.70 -17.64 27.66
CA LEU A 261 13.63 -16.52 27.82
C LEU A 261 14.33 -16.15 26.50
N ASN A 262 14.73 -17.15 25.71
CA ASN A 262 15.31 -16.92 24.38
C ASN A 262 14.29 -16.27 23.43
N SER A 263 13.03 -16.67 23.50
CA SER A 263 11.96 -16.12 22.66
C SER A 263 11.70 -14.64 22.96
N MET A 264 11.88 -14.19 24.20
CA MET A 264 11.75 -12.77 24.57
C MET A 264 12.75 -11.86 23.84
N ARG A 265 13.84 -12.40 23.29
CA ARG A 265 14.81 -11.65 22.47
C ARG A 265 14.20 -11.10 21.17
N VAL A 266 13.08 -11.68 20.70
CA VAL A 266 12.37 -11.17 19.51
C VAL A 266 11.74 -9.82 19.80
N LEU A 267 11.25 -9.60 21.03
CA LEU A 267 10.61 -8.36 21.48
C LEU A 267 11.60 -7.19 21.67
N LYS A 268 12.88 -7.49 21.84
CA LYS A 268 13.89 -6.43 21.92
C LYS A 268 14.23 -5.93 20.52
N LYS A 269 13.94 -4.60 20.29
CA LYS A 269 14.33 -3.89 19.06
C LYS A 269 15.84 -3.93 18.83
#